data_f0fe62187f40ecce20c2667a069f085e
#
_entry.id   f0fe62187f40ecce20c2667a069f085e
#
_cell.length_a   1.000
_cell.length_b   1.000
_cell.length_c   1.000
_cell.angle_alpha   90.00
_cell.angle_beta   90.00
_cell.angle_gamma   90.00
#
_symmetry.space_group_name_H-M   'P 1'
#
loop_
_entity.id
_entity.type
_entity.pdbx_description
1 polymer ?
#
loop_
_entity_poly.entity_id
_entity_poly.type
_entity_poly.pdbx_seq_one_letter_code
_entity_poly.pdbx_strand_id
1 'polypeptide(L)'
;MEEYMNWINKNKKKFWFALLLNIVLLLLLLLFFRPKYETNDDMGILCMVSGVKLGADAHLVYMNYVLGKILVWCYQMAGGVPWYALIQYSALLMAFTAITYVCLNRIESRNVIWILAAVLTAFSYEAYIRIQYTKTAGILSVAGLFLFCYAVISEEKYKRRLLGSILLCALGFMYRNVQFFAEAALMSAAGIPILFYCFRDLKEKKSTILVHGLAGCAILAVVLGGLFAADKLAYRLEVWQDYLAYNTARTELYDYGFPDYESHKETYNALQIDENAFKLYKQWNHGDSEKMSAEVMESIASAKPEKSVNKKLISGYLHLFPVKFFTIAVFHIFLMVFLYSFLTGTFSGEAVLSLIMEAVMVMLLYFYLYYQGRYLYNRVDVGIWLAVSLVIVWNYRPGNGKYSFIGGSVLAILALAVCVSQGNWDSRLRVKAKEDYSKMRTFIEELHSDQEHLYLTKMGTVSFAKAYDVFDVIPKGMADNLYPLGGWTANTPVYTEVLEKYGVTNPFQDMIGNEKVYLVDKEIDRTMEYLHTYYDADAEAEEVAVNGKTGIYQIK
;
A
#
# COMPACT_ATOMS: atom_id res chain seq x y z
N MET A 1 -13.62 38.07 -5.93
CA MET A 1 -13.93 36.64 -5.69
C MET A 1 -15.10 36.15 -6.55
N GLU A 2 -16.14 36.97 -6.79
CA GLU A 2 -17.24 36.64 -7.74
C GLU A 2 -16.78 36.53 -9.20
N GLU A 3 -15.95 37.43 -9.67
CA GLU A 3 -15.34 37.34 -11.01
C GLU A 3 -14.48 36.09 -11.19
N TYR A 4 -13.77 35.67 -10.14
CA TYR A 4 -12.96 34.44 -10.13
C TYR A 4 -13.84 33.18 -10.22
N MET A 5 -14.97 33.17 -9.50
CA MET A 5 -15.93 32.06 -9.58
C MET A 5 -16.64 32.00 -10.93
N ASN A 6 -16.98 33.15 -11.53
CA ASN A 6 -17.53 33.23 -12.89
C ASN A 6 -16.51 32.80 -13.97
N TRP A 7 -15.21 33.05 -13.72
CA TRP A 7 -14.14 32.60 -14.61
C TRP A 7 -13.95 31.07 -14.54
N ILE A 8 -14.04 30.46 -13.34
CA ILE A 8 -13.95 29.02 -13.14
C ILE A 8 -15.17 28.29 -13.72
N ASN A 9 -16.32 28.93 -13.78
CA ASN A 9 -17.59 28.33 -14.23
C ASN A 9 -17.65 27.93 -15.73
N LYS A 10 -16.70 28.32 -16.57
CA LYS A 10 -16.60 27.79 -17.93
C LYS A 10 -15.89 26.42 -17.91
N ASN A 11 -16.60 25.35 -18.26
CA ASN A 11 -16.21 23.93 -18.15
C ASN A 11 -14.78 23.53 -18.57
N LYS A 12 -14.14 24.22 -19.51
CA LYS A 12 -12.74 23.95 -19.87
C LYS A 12 -11.75 24.44 -18.83
N LYS A 13 -12.08 25.50 -18.10
CA LYS A 13 -11.21 26.14 -17.11
C LYS A 13 -11.17 25.38 -15.80
N LYS A 14 -12.25 24.66 -15.41
CA LYS A 14 -12.29 23.85 -14.18
C LYS A 14 -11.26 22.72 -14.15
N PHE A 15 -11.03 22.04 -15.27
CA PHE A 15 -10.01 21.00 -15.35
C PHE A 15 -8.61 21.57 -15.15
N TRP A 16 -8.25 22.61 -15.87
CA TRP A 16 -6.93 23.23 -15.76
C TRP A 16 -6.70 23.86 -14.39
N PHE A 17 -7.74 24.43 -13.79
CA PHE A 17 -7.69 24.94 -12.43
C PHE A 17 -7.46 23.78 -11.42
N ALA A 18 -8.19 22.67 -11.56
CA ALA A 18 -8.00 21.49 -10.72
C ALA A 18 -6.56 20.94 -10.84
N LEU A 19 -6.04 20.82 -12.05
CA LEU A 19 -4.67 20.37 -12.29
C LEU A 19 -3.64 21.31 -11.66
N LEU A 20 -3.76 22.62 -11.94
CA LEU A 20 -2.82 23.61 -11.41
C LEU A 20 -2.84 23.65 -9.87
N LEU A 21 -4.02 23.61 -9.25
CA LEU A 21 -4.17 23.57 -7.80
C LEU A 21 -3.43 22.36 -7.19
N ASN A 22 -3.59 21.18 -7.78
CA ASN A 22 -2.95 19.97 -7.27
C ASN A 22 -1.44 19.94 -7.56
N ILE A 23 -0.97 20.52 -8.65
CA ILE A 23 0.47 20.72 -8.90
C ILE A 23 1.07 21.64 -7.84
N VAL A 24 0.43 22.78 -7.56
CA VAL A 24 0.90 23.74 -6.55
C VAL A 24 0.93 23.06 -5.17
N LEU A 25 -0.11 22.32 -4.81
CA LEU A 25 -0.15 21.59 -3.53
C LEU A 25 0.95 20.53 -3.44
N LEU A 26 1.16 19.76 -4.50
CA LEU A 26 2.26 18.77 -4.57
C LEU A 26 3.62 19.46 -4.37
N LEU A 27 3.88 20.55 -5.10
CA LEU A 27 5.15 21.28 -4.99
C LEU A 27 5.35 21.88 -3.58
N LEU A 28 4.31 22.43 -2.97
CA LEU A 28 4.36 22.92 -1.60
C LEU A 28 4.67 21.80 -0.61
N LEU A 29 4.02 20.63 -0.74
CA LEU A 29 4.30 19.49 0.12
C LEU A 29 5.75 19.01 -0.01
N LEU A 30 6.27 18.90 -1.23
CA LEU A 30 7.66 18.50 -1.47
C LEU A 30 8.69 19.58 -1.03
N LEU A 31 8.29 20.84 -1.02
CA LEU A 31 9.14 21.93 -0.53
C LEU A 31 9.29 21.90 1.01
N PHE A 32 8.20 21.63 1.72
CA PHE A 32 8.19 21.69 3.19
C PHE A 32 8.45 20.33 3.86
N PHE A 33 8.15 19.22 3.17
CA PHE A 33 8.26 17.88 3.73
C PHE A 33 9.07 16.98 2.81
N ARG A 34 9.85 16.11 3.40
CA ARG A 34 10.64 15.13 2.65
C ARG A 34 9.87 13.81 2.55
N PRO A 35 9.59 13.29 1.34
CA PRO A 35 8.84 12.06 1.17
C PRO A 35 9.62 10.84 1.65
N LYS A 36 8.88 9.80 2.05
CA LYS A 36 9.42 8.49 2.42
C LYS A 36 8.46 7.39 1.99
N TYR A 37 8.98 6.22 1.69
CA TYR A 37 8.16 5.02 1.62
C TYR A 37 7.70 4.65 3.03
N GLU A 38 6.39 4.40 3.21
CA GLU A 38 5.84 4.07 4.52
C GLU A 38 6.26 2.67 4.96
N THR A 39 6.41 1.75 4.00
CA THR A 39 6.83 0.37 4.21
C THR A 39 8.02 0.01 3.33
N ASN A 40 8.75 -1.05 3.72
CA ASN A 40 9.85 -1.61 2.93
C ASN A 40 9.36 -2.32 1.65
N ASP A 41 8.07 -2.64 1.52
CA ASP A 41 7.51 -3.31 0.35
C ASP A 41 7.74 -2.50 -0.93
N ASP A 42 7.51 -1.19 -0.88
CA ASP A 42 7.74 -0.29 -2.03
C ASP A 42 9.21 -0.30 -2.47
N MET A 43 10.14 -0.38 -1.51
CA MET A 43 11.57 -0.51 -1.81
C MET A 43 11.89 -1.87 -2.44
N GLY A 44 11.29 -2.95 -1.94
CA GLY A 44 11.43 -4.28 -2.55
C GLY A 44 10.95 -4.31 -4.00
N ILE A 45 9.78 -3.71 -4.27
CA ILE A 45 9.23 -3.57 -5.62
C ILE A 45 10.17 -2.75 -6.51
N LEU A 46 10.65 -1.60 -6.01
CA LEU A 46 11.61 -0.75 -6.73
C LEU A 46 12.87 -1.54 -7.09
N CYS A 47 13.45 -2.28 -6.15
CA CYS A 47 14.65 -3.08 -6.40
C CYS A 47 14.43 -4.15 -7.48
N MET A 48 13.25 -4.77 -7.54
CA MET A 48 12.92 -5.76 -8.57
C MET A 48 12.79 -5.10 -9.95
N VAL A 49 12.02 -4.03 -10.09
CA VAL A 49 11.77 -3.42 -11.42
C VAL A 49 12.94 -2.65 -11.97
N SER A 50 13.84 -2.14 -11.13
CA SER A 50 14.99 -1.33 -11.55
C SER A 50 16.25 -2.14 -11.84
N GLY A 51 16.26 -3.44 -11.51
CA GLY A 51 17.43 -4.30 -11.70
C GLY A 51 18.55 -4.05 -10.69
N VAL A 52 18.21 -3.66 -9.48
CA VAL A 52 19.15 -3.58 -8.34
C VAL A 52 19.71 -4.96 -7.99
N LYS A 53 18.98 -6.02 -8.35
CA LYS A 53 19.37 -7.41 -8.16
C LYS A 53 19.25 -8.18 -9.48
N LEU A 54 20.34 -8.76 -9.98
CA LEU A 54 20.53 -9.68 -11.14
C LEU A 54 19.75 -9.38 -12.43
N GLY A 55 18.97 -8.34 -12.46
CA GLY A 55 18.15 -7.98 -13.60
C GLY A 55 16.80 -7.42 -13.15
N ALA A 56 16.14 -6.73 -14.06
CA ALA A 56 14.83 -6.16 -13.80
C ALA A 56 13.73 -7.19 -14.06
N ASP A 57 12.86 -7.44 -13.09
CA ASP A 57 11.73 -8.35 -13.20
C ASP A 57 10.39 -7.66 -12.96
N ALA A 58 9.37 -8.12 -13.68
CA ALA A 58 8.02 -7.55 -13.65
C ALA A 58 7.04 -8.31 -12.73
N HIS A 59 7.45 -9.44 -12.15
CA HIS A 59 6.62 -10.25 -11.26
C HIS A 59 6.66 -9.69 -9.84
N LEU A 60 5.81 -8.71 -9.58
CA LEU A 60 5.82 -7.92 -8.34
C LEU A 60 4.99 -8.50 -7.21
N VAL A 61 4.38 -9.68 -7.41
CA VAL A 61 3.57 -10.45 -6.45
C VAL A 61 2.31 -9.71 -5.96
N TYR A 62 2.46 -8.50 -5.46
CA TYR A 62 1.35 -7.69 -4.91
C TYR A 62 0.81 -6.64 -5.87
N MET A 63 1.52 -6.37 -6.96
CA MET A 63 1.10 -5.48 -8.03
C MET A 63 0.94 -6.27 -9.32
N ASN A 64 0.09 -5.77 -10.21
CA ASN A 64 -0.18 -6.43 -11.48
C ASN A 64 1.06 -6.46 -12.39
N TYR A 65 1.30 -7.59 -13.01
CA TYR A 65 2.43 -7.83 -13.92
C TYR A 65 2.53 -6.79 -15.06
N VAL A 66 1.39 -6.32 -15.59
CA VAL A 66 1.39 -5.30 -16.66
C VAL A 66 2.03 -4.00 -16.19
N LEU A 67 1.74 -3.56 -14.96
CA LEU A 67 2.40 -2.39 -14.37
C LEU A 67 3.89 -2.64 -14.15
N GLY A 68 4.25 -3.85 -13.69
CA GLY A 68 5.64 -4.29 -13.59
C GLY A 68 6.38 -4.19 -14.93
N LYS A 69 5.77 -4.66 -16.03
CA LYS A 69 6.35 -4.54 -17.38
C LYS A 69 6.55 -3.09 -17.83
N ILE A 70 5.60 -2.22 -17.54
CA ILE A 70 5.73 -0.78 -17.83
C ILE A 70 6.92 -0.20 -17.07
N LEU A 71 7.05 -0.49 -15.79
CA LEU A 71 8.16 -0.02 -14.95
C LEU A 71 9.51 -0.55 -15.44
N VAL A 72 9.62 -1.86 -15.69
CA VAL A 72 10.85 -2.47 -16.23
C VAL A 72 11.25 -1.82 -17.54
N TRP A 73 10.31 -1.62 -18.44
CA TRP A 73 10.56 -0.96 -19.72
C TRP A 73 11.09 0.48 -19.53
N CYS A 74 10.49 1.26 -18.62
CA CYS A 74 10.96 2.61 -18.30
C CYS A 74 12.40 2.60 -17.75
N TYR A 75 12.73 1.68 -16.83
CA TYR A 75 14.09 1.55 -16.30
C TYR A 75 15.10 1.06 -17.34
N GLN A 76 14.68 0.24 -18.29
CA GLN A 76 15.54 -0.18 -19.42
C GLN A 76 15.84 0.97 -20.37
N MET A 77 14.85 1.86 -20.61
CA MET A 77 15.06 3.03 -21.46
C MET A 77 15.94 4.09 -20.80
N ALA A 78 15.75 4.36 -19.53
CA ALA A 78 16.46 5.41 -18.80
C ALA A 78 16.65 5.02 -17.32
N GLY A 79 17.66 4.20 -17.03
CA GLY A 79 17.94 3.68 -15.68
C GLY A 79 18.31 4.74 -14.64
N GLY A 80 18.76 5.94 -15.09
CA GLY A 80 19.08 7.05 -14.20
C GLY A 80 17.88 7.90 -13.72
N VAL A 81 16.63 7.43 -13.96
CA VAL A 81 15.41 8.14 -13.57
C VAL A 81 14.64 7.31 -12.55
N PRO A 82 14.12 7.89 -11.45
CA PRO A 82 13.37 7.17 -10.42
C PRO A 82 11.92 6.88 -10.88
N TRP A 83 11.75 6.03 -11.89
CA TRP A 83 10.48 5.78 -12.57
C TRP A 83 9.38 5.28 -11.64
N TYR A 84 9.70 4.43 -10.67
CA TYR A 84 8.73 3.92 -9.73
C TYR A 84 8.03 5.07 -8.98
N ALA A 85 8.81 6.00 -8.43
CA ALA A 85 8.28 7.17 -7.77
C ALA A 85 7.52 8.09 -8.75
N LEU A 86 8.11 8.43 -9.91
CA LEU A 86 7.50 9.37 -10.85
C LEU A 86 6.15 8.89 -11.40
N ILE A 87 6.02 7.60 -11.72
CA ILE A 87 4.76 7.00 -12.18
C ILE A 87 3.72 7.05 -11.06
N GLN A 88 4.11 6.74 -9.83
CA GLN A 88 3.22 6.77 -8.67
C GLN A 88 2.74 8.19 -8.35
N TYR A 89 3.64 9.18 -8.34
CA TYR A 89 3.29 10.60 -8.16
C TYR A 89 2.39 11.12 -9.27
N SER A 90 2.66 10.77 -10.52
CA SER A 90 1.84 11.17 -11.66
C SER A 90 0.42 10.59 -11.58
N ALA A 91 0.31 9.31 -11.19
CA ALA A 91 -0.98 8.65 -10.99
C ALA A 91 -1.79 9.32 -9.85
N LEU A 92 -1.16 9.62 -8.72
CA LEU A 92 -1.78 10.33 -7.60
C LEU A 92 -2.21 11.76 -7.99
N LEU A 93 -1.39 12.48 -8.76
CA LEU A 93 -1.74 13.80 -9.28
C LEU A 93 -2.99 13.75 -10.17
N MET A 94 -3.09 12.74 -11.05
CA MET A 94 -4.28 12.52 -11.85
C MET A 94 -5.51 12.21 -10.99
N ALA A 95 -5.37 11.39 -9.93
CA ALA A 95 -6.46 11.06 -9.01
C ALA A 95 -7.00 12.30 -8.29
N PHE A 96 -6.14 13.09 -7.64
CA PHE A 96 -6.57 14.31 -6.95
C PHE A 96 -7.10 15.37 -7.92
N THR A 97 -6.56 15.44 -9.13
CA THR A 97 -7.12 16.32 -10.18
C THR A 97 -8.54 15.89 -10.55
N ALA A 98 -8.80 14.60 -10.70
CA ALA A 98 -10.14 14.07 -10.98
C ALA A 98 -11.12 14.35 -9.83
N ILE A 99 -10.72 14.11 -8.58
CA ILE A 99 -11.52 14.43 -7.40
C ILE A 99 -11.88 15.93 -7.38
N THR A 100 -10.87 16.78 -7.49
CA THR A 100 -11.06 18.24 -7.51
C THR A 100 -11.98 18.67 -8.63
N TYR A 101 -11.79 18.12 -9.84
CA TYR A 101 -12.63 18.41 -10.99
C TYR A 101 -14.10 18.03 -10.79
N VAL A 102 -14.37 16.85 -10.22
CA VAL A 102 -15.74 16.41 -9.90
C VAL A 102 -16.36 17.32 -8.86
N CYS A 103 -15.66 17.61 -7.76
CA CYS A 103 -16.15 18.49 -6.69
C CYS A 103 -16.50 19.88 -7.21
N LEU A 104 -15.63 20.51 -8.03
CA LEU A 104 -15.87 21.83 -8.63
C LEU A 104 -17.06 21.85 -9.61
N ASN A 105 -17.41 20.72 -10.20
CA ASN A 105 -18.56 20.63 -11.10
C ASN A 105 -19.86 20.24 -10.38
N ARG A 106 -19.76 19.55 -9.23
CA ARG A 106 -20.90 19.04 -8.50
C ARG A 106 -21.45 20.04 -7.48
N ILE A 107 -20.58 20.83 -6.85
CA ILE A 107 -20.95 21.79 -5.82
C ILE A 107 -20.78 23.22 -6.36
N GLU A 108 -21.89 23.90 -6.64
CA GLU A 108 -21.92 25.27 -7.12
C GLU A 108 -21.91 26.30 -5.96
N SER A 109 -21.07 26.06 -4.95
CA SER A 109 -21.00 26.90 -3.77
C SER A 109 -19.54 27.16 -3.36
N ARG A 110 -19.30 28.32 -2.72
CA ARG A 110 -18.01 28.66 -2.11
C ARG A 110 -17.58 27.65 -1.03
N ASN A 111 -18.52 26.92 -0.45
CA ASN A 111 -18.24 25.89 0.55
C ASN A 111 -17.38 24.75 0.00
N VAL A 112 -17.43 24.49 -1.31
CA VAL A 112 -16.56 23.49 -1.96
C VAL A 112 -15.08 23.78 -1.75
N ILE A 113 -14.70 25.06 -1.69
CA ILE A 113 -13.29 25.47 -1.50
C ILE A 113 -12.78 24.98 -0.14
N TRP A 114 -13.59 25.13 0.91
CA TRP A 114 -13.21 24.71 2.25
C TRP A 114 -13.12 23.20 2.40
N ILE A 115 -14.11 22.49 1.84
CA ILE A 115 -14.11 21.02 1.85
C ILE A 115 -12.89 20.49 1.07
N LEU A 116 -12.63 21.04 -0.12
CA LEU A 116 -11.47 20.67 -0.93
C LEU A 116 -10.16 20.99 -0.20
N ALA A 117 -10.05 22.17 0.43
CA ALA A 117 -8.85 22.51 1.18
C ALA A 117 -8.57 21.48 2.28
N ALA A 118 -9.59 21.05 3.03
CA ALA A 118 -9.41 20.04 4.07
C ALA A 118 -9.05 18.66 3.51
N VAL A 119 -9.83 18.15 2.55
CA VAL A 119 -9.62 16.84 1.96
C VAL A 119 -8.26 16.78 1.24
N LEU A 120 -7.98 17.76 0.36
CA LEU A 120 -6.72 17.75 -0.39
C LEU A 120 -5.50 17.88 0.52
N THR A 121 -5.52 18.77 1.53
CA THR A 121 -4.37 18.95 2.42
C THR A 121 -4.01 17.65 3.13
N ALA A 122 -4.99 17.00 3.75
CA ALA A 122 -4.73 15.82 4.56
C ALA A 122 -4.41 14.58 3.72
N PHE A 123 -5.24 14.29 2.71
CA PHE A 123 -5.03 13.09 1.90
C PHE A 123 -3.83 13.22 0.96
N SER A 124 -3.50 14.43 0.48
CA SER A 124 -2.28 14.64 -0.30
C SER A 124 -1.02 14.46 0.54
N TYR A 125 -1.04 14.83 1.83
CA TYR A 125 0.08 14.55 2.73
C TYR A 125 0.34 13.04 2.83
N GLU A 126 -0.68 12.26 3.13
CA GLU A 126 -0.59 10.80 3.20
C GLU A 126 -0.18 10.15 1.86
N ALA A 127 -0.61 10.74 0.74
CA ALA A 127 -0.30 10.24 -0.59
C ALA A 127 1.12 10.55 -1.05
N TYR A 128 1.60 11.78 -0.85
CA TYR A 128 2.85 12.26 -1.43
C TYR A 128 4.03 12.20 -0.47
N ILE A 129 3.78 12.33 0.84
CA ILE A 129 4.87 12.37 1.84
C ILE A 129 5.09 11.01 2.49
N ARG A 130 4.01 10.26 2.77
CA ARG A 130 4.03 8.88 3.26
C ARG A 130 3.58 7.94 2.15
N ILE A 131 4.33 7.91 1.05
CA ILE A 131 3.94 7.19 -0.15
C ILE A 131 3.98 5.67 0.08
N GLN A 132 2.95 4.96 -0.44
CA GLN A 132 2.85 3.52 -0.34
C GLN A 132 1.89 3.00 -1.42
N TYR A 133 2.24 1.90 -2.09
CA TYR A 133 1.50 1.37 -3.25
C TYR A 133 0.03 1.00 -2.96
N THR A 134 -0.29 0.48 -1.76
CA THR A 134 -1.69 0.17 -1.39
C THR A 134 -2.52 1.45 -1.19
N LYS A 135 -1.94 2.52 -0.58
CA LYS A 135 -2.58 3.84 -0.51
C LYS A 135 -2.84 4.39 -1.91
N THR A 136 -1.84 4.30 -2.78
CA THR A 136 -1.95 4.72 -4.17
C THR A 136 -3.09 3.98 -4.87
N ALA A 137 -3.20 2.65 -4.69
CA ALA A 137 -4.31 1.86 -5.21
C ALA A 137 -5.67 2.35 -4.72
N GLY A 138 -5.82 2.57 -3.40
CA GLY A 138 -7.06 3.05 -2.80
C GLY A 138 -7.47 4.42 -3.34
N ILE A 139 -6.55 5.40 -3.34
CA ILE A 139 -6.81 6.75 -3.84
C ILE A 139 -7.21 6.75 -5.32
N LEU A 140 -6.48 5.98 -6.16
CA LEU A 140 -6.78 5.85 -7.59
C LEU A 140 -8.15 5.21 -7.82
N SER A 141 -8.46 4.14 -7.09
CA SER A 141 -9.73 3.42 -7.18
C SER A 141 -10.90 4.33 -6.81
N VAL A 142 -10.81 5.01 -5.68
CA VAL A 142 -11.83 5.97 -5.22
C VAL A 142 -12.00 7.11 -6.22
N ALA A 143 -10.90 7.71 -6.70
CA ALA A 143 -10.95 8.79 -7.67
C ALA A 143 -11.57 8.33 -9.00
N GLY A 144 -11.20 7.12 -9.46
CA GLY A 144 -11.75 6.52 -10.68
C GLY A 144 -13.25 6.25 -10.57
N LEU A 145 -13.69 5.61 -9.48
CA LEU A 145 -15.10 5.33 -9.23
C LEU A 145 -15.93 6.61 -9.02
N PHE A 146 -15.39 7.60 -8.33
CA PHE A 146 -16.03 8.91 -8.16
C PHE A 146 -16.22 9.64 -9.49
N LEU A 147 -15.20 9.63 -10.35
CA LEU A 147 -15.29 10.16 -11.72
C LEU A 147 -16.23 9.34 -12.59
N PHE A 148 -16.31 8.01 -12.41
CA PHE A 148 -17.25 7.12 -13.09
C PHE A 148 -18.69 7.52 -12.79
N CYS A 149 -19.05 7.63 -11.51
CA CYS A 149 -20.37 8.08 -11.09
C CYS A 149 -20.73 9.43 -11.72
N TYR A 150 -19.78 10.37 -11.72
CA TYR A 150 -19.99 11.67 -12.34
C TYR A 150 -20.17 11.58 -13.86
N ALA A 151 -19.39 10.72 -14.55
CA ALA A 151 -19.51 10.51 -15.98
C ALA A 151 -20.88 9.96 -16.37
N VAL A 152 -21.40 8.98 -15.61
CA VAL A 152 -22.68 8.29 -15.90
C VAL A 152 -23.88 9.24 -15.79
N ILE A 153 -23.90 10.12 -14.79
CA ILE A 153 -25.04 11.06 -14.61
C ILE A 153 -24.94 12.34 -15.43
N SER A 154 -23.78 12.61 -16.02
CA SER A 154 -23.46 13.84 -16.76
C SER A 154 -23.38 13.54 -18.25
N GLU A 155 -24.36 13.96 -19.04
CA GLU A 155 -24.40 13.72 -20.49
C GLU A 155 -23.24 14.37 -21.24
N GLU A 156 -22.84 15.59 -20.80
CA GLU A 156 -21.73 16.28 -21.44
C GLU A 156 -20.40 15.54 -21.24
N LYS A 157 -19.65 15.36 -22.33
CA LYS A 157 -18.29 14.78 -22.32
C LYS A 157 -18.21 13.36 -21.70
N TYR A 158 -19.31 12.61 -21.69
CA TYR A 158 -19.38 11.25 -21.14
C TYR A 158 -18.17 10.39 -21.51
N LYS A 159 -17.87 10.24 -22.83
CA LYS A 159 -16.78 9.40 -23.33
C LYS A 159 -15.41 9.78 -22.73
N ARG A 160 -15.10 11.08 -22.61
CA ARG A 160 -13.80 11.55 -22.07
C ARG A 160 -13.69 11.30 -20.56
N ARG A 161 -14.78 11.53 -19.83
CA ARG A 161 -14.85 11.29 -18.40
C ARG A 161 -14.79 9.80 -18.08
N LEU A 162 -15.51 8.99 -18.86
CA LEU A 162 -15.47 7.54 -18.76
C LEU A 162 -14.06 7.00 -19.02
N LEU A 163 -13.39 7.46 -20.08
CA LEU A 163 -12.00 7.06 -20.34
C LEU A 163 -11.08 7.41 -19.16
N GLY A 164 -11.17 8.63 -18.63
CA GLY A 164 -10.38 9.01 -17.45
C GLY A 164 -10.68 8.16 -16.21
N SER A 165 -11.96 7.82 -15.98
CA SER A 165 -12.34 6.96 -14.87
C SER A 165 -11.82 5.54 -15.03
N ILE A 166 -11.93 4.96 -16.23
CA ILE A 166 -11.42 3.60 -16.53
C ILE A 166 -9.90 3.54 -16.35
N LEU A 167 -9.16 4.56 -16.81
CA LEU A 167 -7.71 4.64 -16.62
C LEU A 167 -7.33 4.69 -15.13
N LEU A 168 -8.01 5.51 -14.32
CA LEU A 168 -7.77 5.58 -12.88
C LEU A 168 -8.13 4.26 -12.17
N CYS A 169 -9.27 3.65 -12.51
CA CYS A 169 -9.67 2.35 -11.98
C CYS A 169 -8.67 1.24 -12.37
N ALA A 170 -8.23 1.22 -13.63
CA ALA A 170 -7.24 0.26 -14.12
C ALA A 170 -5.89 0.43 -13.39
N LEU A 171 -5.43 1.67 -13.20
CA LEU A 171 -4.23 1.94 -12.40
C LEU A 171 -4.41 1.51 -10.94
N GLY A 172 -5.52 1.85 -10.30
CA GLY A 172 -5.82 1.40 -8.94
C GLY A 172 -5.81 -0.12 -8.81
N PHE A 173 -6.42 -0.82 -9.75
CA PHE A 173 -6.42 -2.28 -9.83
C PHE A 173 -5.01 -2.85 -10.05
N MET A 174 -4.20 -2.23 -10.93
CA MET A 174 -2.82 -2.67 -11.18
C MET A 174 -1.90 -2.44 -9.99
N TYR A 175 -2.08 -1.37 -9.21
CA TYR A 175 -1.32 -1.18 -7.97
C TYR A 175 -1.71 -2.20 -6.90
N ARG A 176 -3.02 -2.49 -6.70
CA ARG A 176 -3.49 -3.54 -5.78
C ARG A 176 -4.95 -3.88 -6.00
N ASN A 177 -5.22 -5.02 -6.60
CA ASN A 177 -6.57 -5.48 -6.95
C ASN A 177 -7.49 -5.65 -5.72
N VAL A 178 -6.97 -6.20 -4.61
CA VAL A 178 -7.74 -6.40 -3.37
C VAL A 178 -8.22 -5.06 -2.81
N GLN A 179 -7.36 -4.02 -2.82
CA GLN A 179 -7.75 -2.68 -2.39
C GLN A 179 -8.79 -2.07 -3.32
N PHE A 180 -8.64 -2.25 -4.64
CA PHE A 180 -9.65 -1.80 -5.61
C PHE A 180 -11.03 -2.37 -5.31
N PHE A 181 -11.14 -3.68 -5.03
CA PHE A 181 -12.43 -4.31 -4.72
C PHE A 181 -13.02 -3.82 -3.40
N ALA A 182 -12.20 -3.55 -2.39
CA ALA A 182 -12.66 -2.97 -1.14
C ALA A 182 -13.29 -1.57 -1.36
N GLU A 183 -12.62 -0.70 -2.12
CA GLU A 183 -13.13 0.63 -2.45
C GLU A 183 -14.37 0.55 -3.38
N ALA A 184 -14.39 -0.41 -4.31
CA ALA A 184 -15.56 -0.63 -5.16
C ALA A 184 -16.79 -1.08 -4.35
N ALA A 185 -16.62 -1.90 -3.33
CA ALA A 185 -17.69 -2.29 -2.43
C ALA A 185 -18.26 -1.10 -1.65
N LEU A 186 -17.38 -0.24 -1.07
CA LEU A 186 -17.76 0.98 -0.38
C LEU A 186 -18.54 1.93 -1.30
N MET A 187 -17.94 2.30 -2.42
CA MET A 187 -18.57 3.23 -3.37
C MET A 187 -19.87 2.69 -3.97
N SER A 188 -19.99 1.37 -4.12
CA SER A 188 -21.24 0.74 -4.58
C SER A 188 -22.34 0.79 -3.53
N ALA A 189 -22.01 0.56 -2.25
CA ALA A 189 -22.97 0.65 -1.16
C ALA A 189 -23.59 2.04 -1.06
N ALA A 190 -22.76 3.08 -1.14
CA ALA A 190 -23.23 4.46 -1.18
C ALA A 190 -23.97 4.82 -2.46
N GLY A 191 -23.57 4.21 -3.58
CA GLY A 191 -24.13 4.49 -4.91
C GLY A 191 -25.54 3.97 -5.13
N ILE A 192 -25.97 2.90 -4.45
CA ILE A 192 -27.30 2.29 -4.62
C ILE A 192 -28.43 3.29 -4.33
N PRO A 193 -28.49 3.98 -3.18
CA PRO A 193 -29.53 4.98 -2.93
C PRO A 193 -29.47 6.17 -3.90
N ILE A 194 -28.26 6.58 -4.29
CA ILE A 194 -28.05 7.68 -5.24
C ILE A 194 -28.62 7.31 -6.61
N LEU A 195 -28.39 6.10 -7.10
CA LEU A 195 -28.95 5.59 -8.36
C LEU A 195 -30.47 5.51 -8.29
N PHE A 196 -31.02 5.01 -7.19
CA PHE A 196 -32.47 4.95 -6.99
C PHE A 196 -33.11 6.33 -7.05
N TYR A 197 -32.49 7.31 -6.40
CA TYR A 197 -32.91 8.72 -6.47
C TYR A 197 -32.85 9.26 -7.90
N CYS A 198 -31.75 9.04 -8.61
CA CYS A 198 -31.61 9.45 -10.01
C CYS A 198 -32.70 8.83 -10.90
N PHE A 199 -33.03 7.56 -10.68
CA PHE A 199 -34.12 6.91 -11.43
C PHE A 199 -35.50 7.47 -11.11
N ARG A 200 -35.74 7.95 -9.88
CA ARG A 200 -37.01 8.57 -9.48
C ARG A 200 -37.16 9.97 -10.05
N ASP A 201 -36.14 10.80 -9.90
CA ASP A 201 -36.24 12.25 -10.17
C ASP A 201 -35.86 12.62 -11.61
N LEU A 202 -35.04 11.82 -12.28
CA LEU A 202 -34.58 12.05 -13.65
C LEU A 202 -35.29 11.14 -14.67
N LYS A 203 -36.64 11.06 -14.60
CA LYS A 203 -37.45 10.13 -15.40
C LYS A 203 -37.15 10.19 -16.91
N GLU A 204 -36.96 11.40 -17.46
CA GLU A 204 -36.66 11.60 -18.88
C GLU A 204 -35.25 11.13 -19.30
N LYS A 205 -34.29 11.14 -18.36
CA LYS A 205 -32.89 10.74 -18.58
C LYS A 205 -32.56 9.31 -18.11
N LYS A 206 -33.56 8.60 -17.58
CA LYS A 206 -33.40 7.27 -16.98
C LYS A 206 -32.73 6.27 -17.93
N SER A 207 -33.18 6.24 -19.18
CA SER A 207 -32.62 5.30 -20.17
C SER A 207 -31.17 5.62 -20.52
N THR A 208 -30.81 6.90 -20.63
CA THR A 208 -29.44 7.35 -20.94
C THR A 208 -28.50 7.01 -19.77
N ILE A 209 -28.88 7.30 -18.53
CA ILE A 209 -28.09 6.99 -17.34
C ILE A 209 -27.88 5.46 -17.22
N LEU A 210 -28.93 4.67 -17.47
CA LEU A 210 -28.83 3.21 -17.44
C LEU A 210 -27.88 2.68 -18.52
N VAL A 211 -28.04 3.14 -19.76
CA VAL A 211 -27.18 2.73 -20.89
C VAL A 211 -25.73 3.15 -20.64
N HIS A 212 -25.48 4.37 -20.19
CA HIS A 212 -24.13 4.86 -19.87
C HIS A 212 -23.51 4.06 -18.73
N GLY A 213 -24.29 3.78 -17.68
CA GLY A 213 -23.85 2.98 -16.54
C GLY A 213 -23.50 1.55 -16.94
N LEU A 214 -24.41 0.85 -17.62
CA LEU A 214 -24.18 -0.53 -18.08
C LEU A 214 -23.01 -0.63 -19.05
N ALA A 215 -22.96 0.25 -20.05
CA ALA A 215 -21.84 0.27 -21.01
C ALA A 215 -20.52 0.56 -20.31
N GLY A 216 -20.49 1.53 -19.39
CA GLY A 216 -19.31 1.86 -18.60
C GLY A 216 -18.84 0.69 -17.73
N CYS A 217 -19.76 0.02 -17.02
CA CYS A 217 -19.45 -1.17 -16.22
C CYS A 217 -18.94 -2.33 -17.11
N ALA A 218 -19.54 -2.55 -18.28
CA ALA A 218 -19.07 -3.58 -19.20
C ALA A 218 -17.65 -3.33 -19.70
N ILE A 219 -17.35 -2.09 -20.10
CA ILE A 219 -15.99 -1.70 -20.53
C ILE A 219 -15.00 -1.86 -19.36
N LEU A 220 -15.35 -1.40 -18.18
CA LEU A 220 -14.51 -1.54 -16.99
C LEU A 220 -14.25 -3.02 -16.68
N ALA A 221 -15.29 -3.87 -16.71
CA ALA A 221 -15.15 -5.30 -16.48
C ALA A 221 -14.22 -5.98 -17.51
N VAL A 222 -14.31 -5.60 -18.79
CA VAL A 222 -13.41 -6.11 -19.83
C VAL A 222 -11.97 -5.69 -19.58
N VAL A 223 -11.74 -4.41 -19.23
CA VAL A 223 -10.39 -3.91 -18.95
C VAL A 223 -9.79 -4.59 -17.73
N LEU A 224 -10.52 -4.65 -16.61
CA LEU A 224 -10.02 -5.29 -15.38
C LEU A 224 -9.86 -6.80 -15.54
N GLY A 225 -10.80 -7.46 -16.26
CA GLY A 225 -10.69 -8.88 -16.60
C GLY A 225 -9.48 -9.19 -17.47
N GLY A 226 -9.18 -8.33 -18.45
CA GLY A 226 -7.97 -8.43 -19.27
C GLY A 226 -6.68 -8.27 -18.46
N LEU A 227 -6.63 -7.29 -17.56
CA LEU A 227 -5.49 -7.10 -16.65
C LEU A 227 -5.30 -8.29 -15.69
N PHE A 228 -6.40 -8.83 -15.16
CA PHE A 228 -6.37 -10.02 -14.31
C PHE A 228 -5.88 -11.25 -15.08
N ALA A 229 -6.37 -11.46 -16.29
CA ALA A 229 -5.96 -12.58 -17.14
C ALA A 229 -4.47 -12.47 -17.52
N ALA A 230 -4.00 -11.28 -17.89
CA ALA A 230 -2.59 -11.03 -18.20
C ALA A 230 -1.68 -11.33 -17.00
N ASP A 231 -2.10 -10.93 -15.80
CA ASP A 231 -1.39 -11.22 -14.56
C ASP A 231 -1.30 -12.73 -14.31
N LYS A 232 -2.43 -13.44 -14.34
CA LYS A 232 -2.47 -14.90 -14.17
C LYS A 232 -1.64 -15.66 -15.20
N LEU A 233 -1.64 -15.20 -16.45
CA LEU A 233 -0.83 -15.78 -17.52
C LEU A 233 0.68 -15.62 -17.28
N ALA A 234 1.10 -14.48 -16.70
CA ALA A 234 2.50 -14.22 -16.40
C ALA A 234 3.06 -15.18 -15.35
N TYR A 235 2.26 -15.52 -14.35
CA TYR A 235 2.65 -16.43 -13.25
C TYR A 235 2.42 -17.91 -13.53
N ARG A 236 2.14 -18.33 -14.80
CA ARG A 236 1.82 -19.74 -15.13
C ARG A 236 3.03 -20.70 -15.13
N LEU A 237 4.25 -20.18 -15.16
CA LEU A 237 5.47 -21.01 -15.12
C LEU A 237 5.56 -21.72 -13.77
N GLU A 238 6.00 -22.98 -13.78
CA GLU A 238 6.06 -23.85 -12.60
C GLU A 238 6.85 -23.18 -11.46
N VAL A 239 8.01 -22.64 -11.73
CA VAL A 239 8.85 -21.93 -10.75
C VAL A 239 8.13 -20.76 -10.05
N TRP A 240 7.24 -20.06 -10.76
CA TRP A 240 6.42 -19.02 -10.15
C TRP A 240 5.21 -19.58 -9.40
N GLN A 241 4.65 -20.71 -9.83
CA GLN A 241 3.58 -21.39 -9.10
C GLN A 241 4.08 -21.93 -7.77
N ASP A 242 5.27 -22.54 -7.73
CA ASP A 242 5.93 -23.02 -6.52
C ASP A 242 6.19 -21.89 -5.54
N TYR A 243 6.74 -20.76 -6.05
CA TYR A 243 6.91 -19.58 -5.24
C TYR A 243 5.57 -19.02 -4.69
N LEU A 244 4.51 -18.98 -5.49
CA LEU A 244 3.20 -18.49 -5.04
C LEU A 244 2.58 -19.41 -3.97
N ALA A 245 2.76 -20.73 -4.08
CA ALA A 245 2.36 -21.69 -3.04
C ALA A 245 3.13 -21.41 -1.74
N TYR A 246 4.46 -21.31 -1.83
CA TYR A 246 5.32 -20.93 -0.71
C TYR A 246 4.91 -19.60 -0.08
N ASN A 247 4.70 -18.54 -0.89
CA ASN A 247 4.32 -17.21 -0.39
C ASN A 247 2.92 -17.21 0.25
N THR A 248 2.01 -18.07 -0.19
CA THR A 248 0.69 -18.25 0.43
C THR A 248 0.84 -18.86 1.82
N ALA A 249 1.58 -19.96 1.94
CA ALA A 249 1.86 -20.61 3.23
C ALA A 249 2.58 -19.65 4.20
N ARG A 250 3.59 -18.94 3.70
CA ARG A 250 4.29 -17.90 4.44
C ARG A 250 3.34 -16.80 4.95
N THR A 251 2.46 -16.32 4.09
CA THR A 251 1.49 -15.26 4.45
C THR A 251 0.56 -15.72 5.58
N GLU A 252 0.13 -16.98 5.59
CA GLU A 252 -0.71 -17.52 6.66
C GLU A 252 -0.03 -17.44 8.03
N LEU A 253 1.28 -17.58 8.12
CA LEU A 253 2.02 -17.47 9.38
C LEU A 253 2.40 -16.02 9.71
N TYR A 254 3.00 -15.30 8.76
CA TYR A 254 3.61 -14.00 9.04
C TYR A 254 2.61 -12.84 9.07
N ASP A 255 1.58 -12.89 8.24
CA ASP A 255 0.55 -11.85 8.19
C ASP A 255 -0.62 -12.13 9.16
N TYR A 256 -0.90 -13.41 9.43
CA TYR A 256 -2.03 -13.83 10.28
C TYR A 256 -1.61 -14.44 11.64
N GLY A 257 -0.30 -14.49 11.91
CA GLY A 257 0.28 -14.92 13.18
C GLY A 257 0.58 -16.42 13.25
N PHE A 258 1.61 -16.76 14.00
CA PHE A 258 1.96 -18.14 14.34
C PHE A 258 1.07 -18.66 15.47
N PRO A 259 0.71 -19.98 15.48
CA PRO A 259 0.23 -20.63 16.70
C PRO A 259 1.23 -20.44 17.85
N ASP A 260 0.73 -20.25 19.06
CA ASP A 260 1.60 -20.09 20.21
C ASP A 260 2.41 -21.37 20.47
N TYR A 261 3.71 -21.23 20.72
CA TYR A 261 4.63 -22.36 20.82
C TYR A 261 4.25 -23.33 21.95
N GLU A 262 4.03 -22.81 23.17
CA GLU A 262 3.74 -23.64 24.32
C GLU A 262 2.41 -24.40 24.19
N SER A 263 1.39 -23.74 23.63
CA SER A 263 0.07 -24.34 23.42
C SER A 263 0.03 -25.38 22.30
N HIS A 264 1.02 -25.38 21.39
CA HIS A 264 1.08 -26.24 20.20
C HIS A 264 2.42 -27.00 20.12
N LYS A 265 3.05 -27.24 21.28
CA LYS A 265 4.39 -27.86 21.38
C LYS A 265 4.47 -29.22 20.67
N GLU A 266 3.40 -30.00 20.72
CA GLU A 266 3.33 -31.32 20.06
C GLU A 266 3.46 -31.17 18.54
N THR A 267 2.78 -30.16 17.93
CA THR A 267 2.89 -29.86 16.50
C THR A 267 4.30 -29.45 16.12
N TYR A 268 4.91 -28.52 16.88
CA TYR A 268 6.27 -28.07 16.61
C TYR A 268 7.30 -29.18 16.78
N ASN A 269 7.15 -30.01 17.82
CA ASN A 269 8.03 -31.18 18.03
C ASN A 269 7.89 -32.20 16.89
N ALA A 270 6.68 -32.47 16.42
CA ALA A 270 6.46 -33.38 15.27
C ALA A 270 7.12 -32.88 13.99
N LEU A 271 7.23 -31.55 13.82
CA LEU A 271 7.95 -30.90 12.71
C LEU A 271 9.45 -30.67 13.00
N GLN A 272 9.93 -31.15 14.14
CA GLN A 272 11.32 -30.95 14.59
C GLN A 272 11.69 -29.46 14.69
N ILE A 273 10.77 -28.62 15.18
CA ILE A 273 10.98 -27.18 15.40
C ILE A 273 11.06 -26.93 16.89
N ASP A 274 12.23 -26.62 17.40
CA ASP A 274 12.44 -26.24 18.79
C ASP A 274 12.09 -24.75 19.06
N GLU A 275 12.21 -24.33 20.31
CA GLU A 275 11.87 -22.96 20.71
C GLU A 275 12.82 -21.92 20.07
N ASN A 276 14.10 -22.26 19.86
CA ASN A 276 15.06 -21.36 19.22
C ASN A 276 14.74 -21.17 17.74
N ALA A 277 14.49 -22.27 17.01
CA ALA A 277 14.04 -22.24 15.62
C ALA A 277 12.72 -21.45 15.45
N PHE A 278 11.74 -21.69 16.33
CA PHE A 278 10.49 -20.93 16.35
C PHE A 278 10.73 -19.42 16.51
N LYS A 279 11.62 -19.01 17.42
CA LYS A 279 11.98 -17.59 17.61
C LYS A 279 12.69 -17.01 16.41
N LEU A 280 13.59 -17.77 15.76
CA LEU A 280 14.29 -17.39 14.54
C LEU A 280 13.30 -17.15 13.40
N TYR A 281 12.37 -18.07 13.19
CA TYR A 281 11.34 -17.97 12.16
C TYR A 281 10.40 -16.80 12.43
N LYS A 282 9.92 -16.64 13.67
CA LYS A 282 9.04 -15.51 14.05
C LYS A 282 9.68 -14.14 13.83
N GLN A 283 11.01 -14.06 13.80
CA GLN A 283 11.78 -12.86 13.40
C GLN A 283 11.94 -12.72 11.88
N TRP A 284 11.13 -13.38 11.08
CA TRP A 284 11.15 -13.34 9.62
C TRP A 284 12.40 -13.98 8.97
N ASN A 285 13.13 -14.84 9.63
CA ASN A 285 14.26 -15.55 9.05
C ASN A 285 13.81 -16.97 8.69
N HIS A 286 13.24 -17.12 7.51
CA HIS A 286 12.64 -18.37 7.01
C HIS A 286 13.31 -18.85 5.70
N GLY A 287 14.56 -18.49 5.49
CA GLY A 287 15.32 -18.85 4.30
C GLY A 287 15.86 -20.27 4.28
N ASP A 288 15.57 -21.09 5.32
CA ASP A 288 15.86 -22.50 5.32
C ASP A 288 14.84 -23.25 4.45
N SER A 289 15.26 -23.69 3.28
CA SER A 289 14.39 -24.31 2.28
C SER A 289 13.87 -25.69 2.69
N GLU A 290 14.56 -26.40 3.59
CA GLU A 290 14.12 -27.70 4.12
C GLU A 290 13.21 -27.56 5.33
N LYS A 291 13.65 -26.80 6.34
CA LYS A 291 12.95 -26.69 7.63
C LYS A 291 11.78 -25.71 7.60
N MET A 292 11.73 -24.81 6.61
CA MET A 292 10.64 -23.86 6.39
C MET A 292 10.09 -23.92 4.97
N SER A 293 9.91 -25.13 4.45
CA SER A 293 9.22 -25.36 3.17
C SER A 293 7.75 -24.93 3.22
N ALA A 294 7.08 -24.86 2.07
CA ALA A 294 5.66 -24.55 1.99
C ALA A 294 4.82 -25.53 2.83
N GLU A 295 5.12 -26.82 2.75
CA GLU A 295 4.43 -27.90 3.46
C GLU A 295 4.59 -27.78 4.99
N VAL A 296 5.79 -27.43 5.45
CA VAL A 296 6.03 -27.19 6.89
C VAL A 296 5.23 -25.99 7.38
N MET A 297 5.24 -24.88 6.62
CA MET A 297 4.46 -23.69 6.96
C MET A 297 2.96 -23.95 6.97
N GLU A 298 2.44 -24.72 6.00
CA GLU A 298 1.03 -25.14 5.95
C GLU A 298 0.67 -26.03 7.15
N SER A 299 1.56 -26.96 7.53
CA SER A 299 1.38 -27.82 8.70
C SER A 299 1.30 -27.00 9.99
N ILE A 300 2.18 -26.00 10.17
CA ILE A 300 2.09 -25.08 11.31
C ILE A 300 0.79 -24.27 11.25
N ALA A 301 0.41 -23.76 10.07
CA ALA A 301 -0.79 -22.95 9.91
C ALA A 301 -2.07 -23.76 10.19
N SER A 302 -2.10 -25.05 9.86
CA SER A 302 -3.23 -25.95 10.10
C SER A 302 -3.49 -26.22 11.59
N ALA A 303 -2.48 -26.02 12.46
CA ALA A 303 -2.65 -26.12 13.90
C ALA A 303 -3.41 -24.92 14.52
N LYS A 304 -3.67 -23.86 13.74
CA LYS A 304 -4.47 -22.74 14.23
C LYS A 304 -5.91 -23.17 14.49
N PRO A 305 -6.54 -22.67 15.58
CA PRO A 305 -7.95 -22.94 15.80
C PRO A 305 -8.80 -22.39 14.65
N GLU A 306 -9.84 -23.14 14.29
CA GLU A 306 -10.81 -22.67 13.31
C GLU A 306 -11.41 -21.32 13.74
N LYS A 307 -11.37 -20.35 12.83
CA LYS A 307 -11.96 -19.04 13.06
C LYS A 307 -13.47 -19.14 13.07
N SER A 308 -14.09 -18.85 14.20
CA SER A 308 -15.55 -18.79 14.32
C SER A 308 -16.02 -17.42 14.79
N VAL A 309 -17.18 -16.98 14.24
CA VAL A 309 -17.84 -15.77 14.72
C VAL A 309 -18.58 -16.09 16.02
N ASN A 310 -18.06 -15.61 17.12
CA ASN A 310 -18.61 -15.83 18.45
C ASN A 310 -18.74 -14.52 19.24
N LYS A 311 -19.40 -14.56 20.39
CA LYS A 311 -19.63 -13.36 21.23
C LYS A 311 -18.31 -12.69 21.64
N LYS A 312 -17.25 -13.45 21.89
CA LYS A 312 -15.94 -12.91 22.28
C LYS A 312 -15.32 -12.10 21.15
N LEU A 313 -15.39 -12.60 19.91
CA LEU A 313 -14.90 -11.91 18.72
C LEU A 313 -15.67 -10.61 18.50
N ILE A 314 -17.00 -10.66 18.52
CA ILE A 314 -17.86 -9.48 18.34
C ILE A 314 -17.58 -8.44 19.43
N SER A 315 -17.56 -8.86 20.70
CA SER A 315 -17.25 -7.97 21.82
C SER A 315 -15.87 -7.34 21.67
N GLY A 316 -14.83 -8.13 21.32
CA GLY A 316 -13.48 -7.63 21.08
C GLY A 316 -13.43 -6.59 19.96
N TYR A 317 -14.12 -6.83 18.85
CA TYR A 317 -14.26 -5.87 17.77
C TYR A 317 -14.91 -4.55 18.21
N LEU A 318 -16.04 -4.63 18.91
CA LEU A 318 -16.78 -3.45 19.38
C LEU A 318 -16.00 -2.62 20.40
N HIS A 319 -15.13 -3.24 21.21
CA HIS A 319 -14.24 -2.52 22.13
C HIS A 319 -13.05 -1.86 21.43
N LEU A 320 -12.44 -2.56 20.49
CA LEU A 320 -11.26 -2.07 19.79
C LEU A 320 -11.59 -0.95 18.80
N PHE A 321 -12.73 -1.06 18.13
CA PHE A 321 -13.11 -0.26 16.99
C PHE A 321 -13.14 1.26 17.26
N PRO A 322 -13.85 1.78 18.31
CA PRO A 322 -13.89 3.21 18.58
C PRO A 322 -12.49 3.77 18.91
N VAL A 323 -11.72 3.06 19.71
CA VAL A 323 -10.37 3.50 20.11
C VAL A 323 -9.45 3.61 18.90
N LYS A 324 -9.53 2.64 17.99
CA LYS A 324 -8.68 2.60 16.81
C LYS A 324 -8.96 3.77 15.85
N PHE A 325 -10.21 4.14 15.64
CA PHE A 325 -10.56 5.28 14.77
C PHE A 325 -9.92 6.58 15.22
N PHE A 326 -9.92 6.85 16.52
CA PHE A 326 -9.30 8.06 17.06
C PHE A 326 -7.76 8.07 16.93
N THR A 327 -7.13 6.96 16.51
CA THR A 327 -5.70 6.95 16.20
C THR A 327 -5.40 7.27 14.73
N ILE A 328 -6.42 7.32 13.85
CA ILE A 328 -6.27 7.51 12.41
C ILE A 328 -6.40 8.99 12.05
N ALA A 329 -5.34 9.61 11.57
CA ALA A 329 -5.34 11.04 11.24
C ALA A 329 -6.40 11.42 10.18
N VAL A 330 -6.53 10.60 9.12
CA VAL A 330 -7.53 10.85 8.05
C VAL A 330 -8.97 10.69 8.53
N PHE A 331 -9.23 9.91 9.59
CA PHE A 331 -10.55 9.84 10.23
C PHE A 331 -10.95 11.17 10.86
N HIS A 332 -10.03 11.89 11.50
CA HIS A 332 -10.33 13.21 12.04
C HIS A 332 -10.71 14.21 10.95
N ILE A 333 -10.05 14.12 9.80
CA ILE A 333 -10.40 14.98 8.65
C ILE A 333 -11.78 14.62 8.12
N PHE A 334 -12.09 13.34 7.97
CA PHE A 334 -13.45 12.90 7.64
C PHE A 334 -14.47 13.46 8.63
N LEU A 335 -14.23 13.34 9.94
CA LEU A 335 -15.13 13.84 10.98
C LEU A 335 -15.34 15.36 10.89
N MET A 336 -14.28 16.11 10.64
CA MET A 336 -14.35 17.56 10.46
C MET A 336 -15.15 17.93 9.19
N VAL A 337 -14.91 17.23 8.08
CA VAL A 337 -15.68 17.41 6.82
C VAL A 337 -17.15 17.07 7.04
N PHE A 338 -17.44 16.00 7.75
CA PHE A 338 -18.81 15.60 8.11
C PHE A 338 -19.50 16.67 8.95
N LEU A 339 -18.90 17.11 10.05
CA LEU A 339 -19.45 18.15 10.92
C LEU A 339 -19.66 19.46 10.17
N TYR A 340 -18.69 19.90 9.40
CA TYR A 340 -18.82 21.10 8.57
C TYR A 340 -19.98 20.97 7.58
N SER A 341 -20.07 19.86 6.88
CA SER A 341 -21.13 19.62 5.89
C SER A 341 -22.52 19.56 6.53
N PHE A 342 -22.61 18.96 7.73
CA PHE A 342 -23.86 18.90 8.50
C PHE A 342 -24.32 20.28 9.02
N LEU A 343 -23.37 21.13 9.45
CA LEU A 343 -23.66 22.45 9.98
C LEU A 343 -23.99 23.50 8.89
N THR A 344 -23.44 23.33 7.68
CA THR A 344 -23.54 24.32 6.61
C THR A 344 -24.39 23.88 5.42
N GLY A 345 -24.84 22.64 5.42
CA GLY A 345 -25.61 22.06 4.33
C GLY A 345 -26.89 21.39 4.77
N THR A 346 -27.55 20.78 3.78
CA THR A 346 -28.72 19.92 3.97
C THR A 346 -28.52 18.60 3.29
N PHE A 347 -29.09 17.53 3.85
CA PHE A 347 -29.06 16.19 3.29
C PHE A 347 -30.50 15.72 3.06
N SER A 348 -30.75 15.17 1.87
CA SER A 348 -32.04 14.53 1.58
C SER A 348 -32.13 13.17 2.28
N GLY A 349 -33.33 12.57 2.34
CA GLY A 349 -33.52 11.25 2.94
C GLY A 349 -32.66 10.18 2.25
N GLU A 350 -32.52 10.26 0.92
CA GLU A 350 -31.65 9.36 0.15
C GLU A 350 -30.17 9.57 0.44
N ALA A 351 -29.76 10.81 0.68
CA ALA A 351 -28.41 11.13 1.10
C ALA A 351 -28.09 10.53 2.48
N VAL A 352 -29.02 10.63 3.41
CA VAL A 352 -28.91 10.00 4.73
C VAL A 352 -28.83 8.48 4.60
N LEU A 353 -29.67 7.87 3.75
CA LEU A 353 -29.62 6.42 3.50
C LEU A 353 -28.28 6.01 2.88
N SER A 354 -27.76 6.78 1.92
CA SER A 354 -26.44 6.56 1.32
C SER A 354 -25.32 6.57 2.38
N LEU A 355 -25.33 7.53 3.29
CA LEU A 355 -24.35 7.62 4.38
C LEU A 355 -24.48 6.47 5.39
N ILE A 356 -25.71 6.02 5.68
CA ILE A 356 -25.94 4.87 6.56
C ILE A 356 -25.41 3.59 5.90
N MET A 357 -25.70 3.34 4.62
CA MET A 357 -25.21 2.18 3.91
C MET A 357 -23.67 2.16 3.82
N GLU A 358 -23.07 3.32 3.59
CA GLU A 358 -21.62 3.48 3.60
C GLU A 358 -21.04 3.17 4.99
N ALA A 359 -21.61 3.71 6.05
CA ALA A 359 -21.18 3.43 7.42
C ALA A 359 -21.28 1.94 7.76
N VAL A 360 -22.37 1.28 7.37
CA VAL A 360 -22.52 -0.18 7.55
C VAL A 360 -21.44 -0.94 6.78
N MET A 361 -21.16 -0.55 5.53
CA MET A 361 -20.13 -1.21 4.73
C MET A 361 -18.72 -1.00 5.32
N VAL A 362 -18.41 0.19 5.82
CA VAL A 362 -17.17 0.47 6.57
C VAL A 362 -17.06 -0.46 7.77
N MET A 363 -18.12 -0.58 8.57
CA MET A 363 -18.14 -1.47 9.75
C MET A 363 -17.92 -2.94 9.34
N LEU A 364 -18.56 -3.40 8.27
CA LEU A 364 -18.40 -4.77 7.76
C LEU A 364 -16.98 -5.03 7.24
N LEU A 365 -16.39 -4.08 6.53
CA LEU A 365 -15.04 -4.19 6.01
C LEU A 365 -14.02 -4.27 7.16
N TYR A 366 -14.14 -3.40 8.15
CA TYR A 366 -13.28 -3.45 9.33
C TYR A 366 -13.51 -4.70 10.19
N PHE A 367 -14.75 -5.17 10.30
CA PHE A 367 -15.05 -6.44 10.95
C PHE A 367 -14.40 -7.61 10.21
N TYR A 368 -14.45 -7.63 8.88
CA TYR A 368 -13.78 -8.65 8.08
C TYR A 368 -12.26 -8.65 8.32
N LEU A 369 -11.62 -7.47 8.31
CA LEU A 369 -10.19 -7.35 8.61
C LEU A 369 -9.84 -7.83 10.02
N TYR A 370 -10.68 -7.48 11.01
CA TYR A 370 -10.52 -7.93 12.39
C TYR A 370 -10.71 -9.46 12.52
N TYR A 371 -11.72 -10.02 11.85
CA TYR A 371 -11.97 -11.45 11.79
C TYR A 371 -10.78 -12.22 11.20
N GLN A 372 -10.15 -11.66 10.18
CA GLN A 372 -8.94 -12.23 9.59
C GLN A 372 -7.72 -12.14 10.51
N GLY A 373 -7.79 -11.39 11.60
CA GLY A 373 -6.63 -11.14 12.49
C GLY A 373 -5.72 -10.04 11.99
N ARG A 374 -6.12 -9.32 10.95
CA ARG A 374 -5.37 -8.16 10.45
C ARG A 374 -5.76 -6.91 11.21
N TYR A 375 -4.75 -6.25 11.74
CA TYR A 375 -4.94 -4.91 12.29
C TYR A 375 -5.15 -3.88 11.19
N LEU A 376 -5.82 -2.80 11.55
CA LEU A 376 -6.02 -1.64 10.69
C LEU A 376 -4.66 -1.00 10.38
N TYR A 377 -4.23 -1.14 9.13
CA TYR A 377 -3.03 -0.50 8.64
C TYR A 377 -3.39 0.83 8.00
N ASN A 378 -2.68 1.91 8.32
CA ASN A 378 -2.88 3.25 7.76
C ASN A 378 -2.95 3.24 6.20
N ARG A 379 -2.22 2.35 5.57
CA ARG A 379 -2.21 2.15 4.11
C ARG A 379 -3.57 1.74 3.52
N VAL A 380 -4.42 1.06 4.31
CA VAL A 380 -5.80 0.67 3.91
C VAL A 380 -6.79 1.78 4.28
N ASP A 381 -6.61 2.38 5.45
CA ASP A 381 -7.52 3.40 6.00
C ASP A 381 -7.65 4.62 5.11
N VAL A 382 -6.56 5.04 4.44
CA VAL A 382 -6.54 6.25 3.59
C VAL A 382 -7.57 6.16 2.47
N GLY A 383 -7.65 5.03 1.76
CA GLY A 383 -8.65 4.82 0.70
C GLY A 383 -10.07 4.83 1.26
N ILE A 384 -10.33 4.08 2.35
CA ILE A 384 -11.63 3.99 3.00
C ILE A 384 -12.15 5.37 3.41
N TRP A 385 -11.36 6.14 4.17
CA TRP A 385 -11.81 7.45 4.66
C TRP A 385 -11.88 8.52 3.57
N LEU A 386 -11.10 8.37 2.49
CA LEU A 386 -11.28 9.18 1.28
C LEU A 386 -12.61 8.88 0.62
N ALA A 387 -12.98 7.60 0.43
CA ALA A 387 -14.26 7.19 -0.15
C ALA A 387 -15.43 7.79 0.64
N VAL A 388 -15.45 7.58 1.95
CA VAL A 388 -16.51 8.12 2.84
C VAL A 388 -16.58 9.65 2.79
N SER A 389 -15.43 10.33 2.78
CA SER A 389 -15.37 11.79 2.65
C SER A 389 -15.98 12.26 1.32
N LEU A 390 -15.71 11.57 0.22
CA LEU A 390 -16.25 11.91 -1.11
C LEU A 390 -17.75 11.59 -1.22
N VAL A 391 -18.25 10.56 -0.53
CA VAL A 391 -19.70 10.30 -0.43
C VAL A 391 -20.43 11.42 0.29
N ILE A 392 -19.85 11.99 1.35
CA ILE A 392 -20.39 13.19 2.00
C ILE A 392 -20.42 14.36 1.01
N VAL A 393 -19.29 14.62 0.33
CA VAL A 393 -19.18 15.68 -0.66
C VAL A 393 -20.20 15.51 -1.78
N TRP A 394 -20.43 14.29 -2.25
CA TRP A 394 -21.41 13.99 -3.30
C TRP A 394 -22.83 14.35 -2.90
N ASN A 395 -23.21 14.05 -1.66
CA ASN A 395 -24.53 14.25 -1.12
C ASN A 395 -24.75 15.66 -0.53
N TYR A 396 -23.67 16.45 -0.39
CA TYR A 396 -23.72 17.78 0.20
C TYR A 396 -24.52 18.75 -0.68
N ARG A 397 -25.52 19.39 -0.08
CA ARG A 397 -26.27 20.50 -0.69
C ARG A 397 -26.06 21.74 0.19
N PRO A 398 -25.49 22.82 -0.39
CA PRO A 398 -25.24 24.04 0.40
C PRO A 398 -26.55 24.63 0.94
N GLY A 399 -26.59 24.90 2.25
CA GLY A 399 -27.65 25.63 2.89
C GLY A 399 -27.40 27.16 2.91
N ASN A 400 -28.32 27.91 3.49
CA ASN A 400 -28.20 29.37 3.67
C ASN A 400 -27.17 29.69 4.78
N GLY A 401 -25.89 29.66 4.42
CA GLY A 401 -24.77 29.53 5.33
C GLY A 401 -24.34 30.82 6.04
N LYS A 402 -25.02 31.24 7.12
CA LYS A 402 -24.53 32.30 8.02
C LYS A 402 -23.16 31.98 8.63
N TYR A 403 -22.81 30.68 8.77
CA TYR A 403 -21.55 30.20 9.39
C TYR A 403 -20.58 29.52 8.43
N SER A 404 -20.88 29.54 7.13
CA SER A 404 -20.07 28.76 6.17
C SER A 404 -18.63 29.25 6.05
N PHE A 405 -18.41 30.57 6.13
CA PHE A 405 -17.06 31.15 6.04
C PHE A 405 -16.23 30.86 7.30
N ILE A 406 -16.77 31.12 8.47
CA ILE A 406 -16.08 30.91 9.76
C ILE A 406 -15.81 29.42 9.94
N GLY A 407 -16.82 28.57 9.77
CA GLY A 407 -16.68 27.12 9.89
C GLY A 407 -15.69 26.55 8.86
N GLY A 408 -15.71 27.07 7.62
CA GLY A 408 -14.78 26.69 6.58
C GLY A 408 -13.34 27.10 6.88
N SER A 409 -13.12 28.30 7.39
CA SER A 409 -11.78 28.74 7.83
C SER A 409 -11.26 27.88 8.97
N VAL A 410 -12.08 27.55 9.93
CA VAL A 410 -11.72 26.62 11.03
C VAL A 410 -11.37 25.24 10.48
N LEU A 411 -12.18 24.69 9.58
CA LEU A 411 -11.92 23.40 8.93
C LEU A 411 -10.56 23.39 8.22
N ALA A 412 -10.27 24.41 7.43
CA ALA A 412 -9.00 24.52 6.69
C ALA A 412 -7.80 24.66 7.64
N ILE A 413 -7.92 25.47 8.70
CA ILE A 413 -6.87 25.64 9.71
C ILE A 413 -6.60 24.32 10.45
N LEU A 414 -7.65 23.61 10.86
CA LEU A 414 -7.51 22.32 11.54
C LEU A 414 -6.88 21.26 10.62
N ALA A 415 -7.28 21.19 9.35
CA ALA A 415 -6.68 20.28 8.37
C ALA A 415 -5.18 20.59 8.17
N LEU A 416 -4.82 21.86 8.06
CA LEU A 416 -3.44 22.30 7.98
C LEU A 416 -2.67 21.96 9.27
N ALA A 417 -3.26 22.17 10.43
CA ALA A 417 -2.63 21.83 11.72
C ALA A 417 -2.34 20.32 11.84
N VAL A 418 -3.27 19.47 11.40
CA VAL A 418 -3.04 18.01 11.33
C VAL A 418 -1.88 17.69 10.39
N CYS A 419 -1.84 18.26 9.19
CA CYS A 419 -0.77 18.06 8.22
C CYS A 419 0.59 18.49 8.78
N VAL A 420 0.68 19.70 9.38
CA VAL A 420 1.92 20.22 9.98
C VAL A 420 2.37 19.37 11.17
N SER A 421 1.43 18.92 12.00
CA SER A 421 1.73 18.05 13.15
C SER A 421 2.33 16.72 12.70
N GLN A 422 1.75 16.08 11.67
CA GLN A 422 2.30 14.86 11.07
C GLN A 422 3.69 15.12 10.47
N GLY A 423 3.85 16.22 9.74
CA GLY A 423 5.12 16.59 9.13
C GLY A 423 6.23 16.84 10.15
N ASN A 424 5.91 17.50 11.25
CA ASN A 424 6.86 17.71 12.35
C ASN A 424 7.25 16.40 13.03
N TRP A 425 6.31 15.48 13.21
CA TRP A 425 6.58 14.15 13.76
C TRP A 425 7.54 13.36 12.84
N ASP A 426 7.23 13.28 11.54
CA ASP A 426 8.05 12.59 10.56
C ASP A 426 9.45 13.20 10.44
N SER A 427 9.55 14.53 10.48
CA SER A 427 10.83 15.25 10.45
C SER A 427 11.69 14.94 11.68
N ARG A 428 11.09 14.89 12.88
CA ARG A 428 11.82 14.53 14.12
C ARG A 428 12.36 13.11 14.07
N LEU A 429 11.56 12.14 13.60
CA LEU A 429 11.99 10.76 13.44
C LEU A 429 13.17 10.67 12.46
N ARG A 430 13.11 11.41 11.37
CA ARG A 430 14.15 11.42 10.35
C ARG A 430 15.45 12.04 10.82
N VAL A 431 15.40 13.16 11.57
CA VAL A 431 16.59 13.78 12.14
C VAL A 431 17.30 12.80 13.09
N LYS A 432 16.55 12.08 13.92
CA LYS A 432 17.12 11.04 14.79
C LYS A 432 17.78 9.90 14.01
N ALA A 433 17.21 9.54 12.85
CA ALA A 433 17.69 8.43 12.04
C ALA A 433 18.73 8.82 10.99
N LYS A 434 19.07 10.11 10.82
CA LYS A 434 19.93 10.59 9.72
C LYS A 434 21.30 9.93 9.69
N GLU A 435 21.93 9.77 10.84
CA GLU A 435 23.22 9.11 10.96
C GLU A 435 23.13 7.64 10.63
N ASP A 436 22.06 6.98 11.07
CA ASP A 436 21.80 5.56 10.78
C ASP A 436 21.55 5.34 9.27
N TYR A 437 20.88 6.28 8.58
CA TYR A 437 20.69 6.21 7.13
C TYR A 437 22.01 6.30 6.36
N SER A 438 22.90 7.23 6.73
CA SER A 438 24.20 7.35 6.09
C SER A 438 25.06 6.12 6.31
N LYS A 439 25.12 5.61 7.54
CA LYS A 439 25.85 4.39 7.89
C LYS A 439 25.31 3.17 7.14
N MET A 440 23.97 3.04 7.02
CA MET A 440 23.35 1.93 6.28
C MET A 440 23.71 1.98 4.80
N ARG A 441 23.73 3.17 4.19
CA ARG A 441 24.12 3.33 2.79
C ARG A 441 25.58 2.92 2.57
N THR A 442 26.49 3.43 3.38
CA THR A 442 27.92 3.05 3.32
C THR A 442 28.08 1.54 3.51
N PHE A 443 27.36 0.95 4.46
CA PHE A 443 27.41 -0.48 4.70
C PHE A 443 26.96 -1.30 3.49
N ILE A 444 25.87 -0.91 2.81
CA ILE A 444 25.44 -1.57 1.57
C ILE A 444 26.50 -1.42 0.46
N GLU A 445 27.09 -0.24 0.33
CA GLU A 445 28.16 0.03 -0.65
C GLU A 445 29.43 -0.81 -0.37
N GLU A 446 29.78 -0.99 0.89
CA GLU A 446 30.89 -1.86 1.32
C GLU A 446 30.61 -3.33 0.97
N LEU A 447 29.43 -3.86 1.32
CA LEU A 447 29.06 -5.24 0.97
C LEU A 447 29.03 -5.44 -0.55
N HIS A 448 28.51 -4.46 -1.30
CA HIS A 448 28.49 -4.52 -2.75
C HIS A 448 29.89 -4.49 -3.38
N SER A 449 30.86 -3.82 -2.77
CA SER A 449 32.23 -3.73 -3.32
C SER A 449 32.94 -5.08 -3.38
N ASP A 450 32.53 -6.03 -2.56
CA ASP A 450 33.04 -7.39 -2.51
C ASP A 450 32.12 -8.34 -3.28
N GLN A 451 32.36 -8.51 -4.58
CA GLN A 451 31.58 -9.38 -5.46
C GLN A 451 32.03 -10.85 -5.44
N GLU A 452 33.08 -11.18 -4.69
CA GLU A 452 33.58 -12.55 -4.56
C GLU A 452 32.74 -13.36 -3.57
N HIS A 453 32.10 -12.67 -2.59
CA HIS A 453 31.32 -13.30 -1.54
C HIS A 453 29.83 -12.99 -1.64
N LEU A 454 29.02 -13.98 -1.27
CA LEU A 454 27.58 -13.85 -1.01
C LEU A 454 27.35 -13.45 0.44
N TYR A 455 26.55 -12.42 0.66
CA TYR A 455 26.13 -12.00 1.99
C TYR A 455 24.70 -12.44 2.27
N LEU A 456 24.53 -13.44 3.13
CA LEU A 456 23.24 -13.88 3.65
C LEU A 456 22.81 -12.91 4.76
N THR A 457 21.76 -12.14 4.53
CA THR A 457 21.37 -11.06 5.44
C THR A 457 20.15 -11.43 6.26
N LYS A 458 20.30 -11.52 7.59
CA LYS A 458 19.15 -11.67 8.49
C LYS A 458 18.26 -10.43 8.45
N MET A 459 16.98 -10.65 8.65
CA MET A 459 16.00 -9.56 8.61
C MET A 459 16.32 -8.45 9.61
N GLY A 460 16.35 -7.21 9.12
CA GLY A 460 16.68 -6.03 9.91
C GLY A 460 18.17 -5.67 10.02
N THR A 461 19.07 -6.44 9.38
CA THR A 461 20.51 -6.11 9.32
C THR A 461 20.80 -5.15 8.17
N VAL A 462 20.30 -5.43 6.97
CA VAL A 462 20.45 -4.60 5.77
C VAL A 462 19.08 -4.07 5.35
N SER A 463 18.98 -2.77 5.04
CA SER A 463 17.71 -2.15 4.66
C SER A 463 17.90 -1.03 3.64
N PHE A 464 17.55 -1.30 2.39
CA PHE A 464 17.54 -0.30 1.32
C PHE A 464 16.57 0.86 1.63
N ALA A 465 15.44 0.60 2.29
CA ALA A 465 14.49 1.63 2.72
C ALA A 465 15.05 2.60 3.78
N LYS A 466 16.13 2.22 4.47
CA LYS A 466 16.88 3.09 5.38
C LYS A 466 18.11 3.73 4.73
N ALA A 467 18.49 3.34 3.54
CA ALA A 467 19.67 3.84 2.84
C ALA A 467 19.32 4.84 1.73
N TYR A 468 18.15 4.69 1.12
CA TYR A 468 17.74 5.44 -0.06
C TYR A 468 16.39 6.14 0.14
N ASP A 469 16.30 7.36 -0.37
CA ASP A 469 15.06 8.15 -0.39
C ASP A 469 14.18 7.79 -1.61
N VAL A 470 12.95 8.31 -1.62
CA VAL A 470 11.94 8.02 -2.66
C VAL A 470 12.43 8.38 -4.08
N PHE A 471 13.20 9.44 -4.23
CA PHE A 471 13.71 9.90 -5.52
C PHE A 471 15.17 9.52 -5.78
N ASP A 472 15.79 8.74 -4.89
CA ASP A 472 17.14 8.23 -5.15
C ASP A 472 17.08 7.18 -6.27
N VAL A 473 18.13 7.19 -7.10
CA VAL A 473 18.37 6.14 -8.08
C VAL A 473 19.39 5.17 -7.49
N ILE A 474 18.98 3.93 -7.33
CA ILE A 474 19.86 2.87 -6.84
C ILE A 474 20.56 2.26 -8.06
N PRO A 475 21.90 2.13 -8.03
CA PRO A 475 22.64 1.52 -9.14
C PRO A 475 22.16 0.08 -9.43
N LYS A 476 22.17 -0.30 -10.70
CA LYS A 476 21.91 -1.68 -11.09
C LYS A 476 22.96 -2.59 -10.47
N GLY A 477 22.54 -3.78 -10.05
CA GLY A 477 23.43 -4.77 -9.48
C GLY A 477 23.84 -4.50 -8.03
N MET A 478 23.40 -3.39 -7.40
CA MET A 478 23.79 -3.02 -6.02
C MET A 478 23.52 -4.12 -4.97
N ALA A 479 22.69 -5.10 -5.30
CA ALA A 479 22.36 -6.22 -4.41
C ALA A 479 22.61 -7.59 -5.06
N ASP A 480 23.49 -7.69 -6.07
CA ASP A 480 23.76 -8.92 -6.81
C ASP A 480 24.49 -9.99 -5.98
N ASN A 481 25.01 -9.61 -4.84
CA ASN A 481 25.69 -10.48 -3.86
C ASN A 481 25.01 -10.45 -2.48
N LEU A 482 23.78 -9.94 -2.39
CA LEU A 482 23.01 -9.89 -1.12
C LEU A 482 21.79 -10.79 -1.22
N TYR A 483 21.60 -11.69 -0.26
CA TYR A 483 20.41 -12.52 -0.16
C TYR A 483 19.74 -12.37 1.22
N PRO A 484 18.49 -11.91 1.30
CA PRO A 484 17.77 -11.84 2.57
C PRO A 484 17.28 -13.22 3.00
N LEU A 485 17.54 -13.59 4.24
CA LEU A 485 17.06 -14.85 4.83
C LEU A 485 15.55 -14.83 5.16
N GLY A 486 14.83 -13.86 4.63
CA GLY A 486 13.40 -13.76 4.86
C GLY A 486 12.73 -12.59 4.14
N GLY A 487 11.45 -12.35 4.47
CA GLY A 487 10.62 -11.41 3.76
C GLY A 487 9.93 -12.03 2.54
N TRP A 488 9.08 -11.26 1.86
CA TRP A 488 8.32 -11.76 0.71
C TRP A 488 9.18 -11.93 -0.57
N THR A 489 10.32 -11.28 -0.63
CA THR A 489 11.23 -11.38 -1.78
C THR A 489 12.14 -12.61 -1.71
N ALA A 490 12.39 -13.15 -0.51
CA ALA A 490 13.11 -14.40 -0.36
C ALA A 490 12.39 -15.53 -1.12
N ASN A 491 13.16 -16.43 -1.72
CA ASN A 491 12.67 -17.55 -2.53
C ASN A 491 11.88 -17.14 -3.81
N THR A 492 11.83 -15.85 -4.19
CA THR A 492 11.40 -15.54 -5.56
C THR A 492 12.43 -16.07 -6.56
N PRO A 493 12.02 -16.48 -7.77
CA PRO A 493 12.95 -16.96 -8.78
C PRO A 493 14.15 -16.03 -9.03
N VAL A 494 13.90 -14.71 -9.05
CA VAL A 494 14.98 -13.70 -9.21
C VAL A 494 15.98 -13.73 -8.06
N TYR A 495 15.53 -14.00 -6.83
CA TYR A 495 16.40 -14.02 -5.66
C TYR A 495 17.11 -15.36 -5.48
N THR A 496 16.52 -16.47 -5.96
CA THR A 496 17.20 -17.77 -5.99
C THR A 496 18.35 -17.82 -7.00
N GLU A 497 18.26 -17.09 -8.12
CA GLU A 497 19.39 -16.93 -9.06
C GLU A 497 20.65 -16.35 -8.39
N VAL A 498 20.49 -15.52 -7.34
CA VAL A 498 21.64 -15.04 -6.55
C VAL A 498 22.31 -16.18 -5.81
N LEU A 499 21.54 -17.09 -5.20
CA LEU A 499 22.09 -18.26 -4.50
C LEU A 499 22.82 -19.18 -5.47
N GLU A 500 22.23 -19.47 -6.62
CA GLU A 500 22.80 -20.33 -7.66
C GLU A 500 24.16 -19.83 -8.16
N LYS A 501 24.32 -18.50 -8.31
CA LYS A 501 25.60 -17.87 -8.70
C LYS A 501 26.75 -18.24 -7.77
N TYR A 502 26.46 -18.47 -6.47
CA TYR A 502 27.47 -18.84 -5.46
C TYR A 502 27.41 -20.32 -5.05
N GLY A 503 26.62 -21.13 -5.75
CA GLY A 503 26.50 -22.57 -5.50
C GLY A 503 25.76 -22.91 -4.21
N VAL A 504 24.83 -22.05 -3.79
CA VAL A 504 24.01 -22.19 -2.58
C VAL A 504 22.61 -22.67 -2.98
N THR A 505 22.09 -23.68 -2.29
CA THR A 505 20.73 -24.21 -2.44
C THR A 505 19.92 -23.98 -1.18
N ASN A 506 20.45 -24.41 -0.03
CA ASN A 506 19.88 -24.11 1.27
C ASN A 506 20.79 -23.11 2.01
N PRO A 507 20.40 -21.83 2.15
CA PRO A 507 21.28 -20.84 2.77
C PRO A 507 21.78 -21.20 4.16
N PHE A 508 20.97 -21.90 4.99
CA PHE A 508 21.38 -22.25 6.34
C PHE A 508 22.35 -23.44 6.39
N GLN A 509 22.21 -24.39 5.51
CA GLN A 509 23.14 -25.53 5.41
C GLN A 509 24.43 -25.14 4.70
N ASP A 510 24.28 -24.48 3.55
CA ASP A 510 25.40 -24.25 2.62
C ASP A 510 26.29 -23.06 3.05
N MET A 511 25.95 -22.34 4.11
CA MET A 511 26.85 -21.35 4.70
C MET A 511 27.97 -22.00 5.53
N ILE A 512 27.79 -23.25 6.00
CA ILE A 512 28.78 -23.96 6.82
C ILE A 512 29.92 -24.45 5.93
N GLY A 513 31.15 -24.08 6.26
CA GLY A 513 32.36 -24.47 5.54
C GLY A 513 32.49 -23.84 4.15
N ASN A 514 31.61 -22.92 3.74
CA ASN A 514 31.68 -22.27 2.44
C ASN A 514 32.42 -20.93 2.52
N GLU A 515 33.65 -20.92 2.00
CA GLU A 515 34.51 -19.73 2.04
C GLU A 515 33.95 -18.53 1.25
N LYS A 516 32.96 -18.74 0.36
CA LYS A 516 32.35 -17.70 -0.45
C LYS A 516 31.07 -17.12 0.18
N VAL A 517 30.66 -17.59 1.35
CA VAL A 517 29.40 -17.19 1.97
C VAL A 517 29.65 -16.56 3.35
N TYR A 518 29.16 -15.36 3.52
CA TYR A 518 29.16 -14.66 4.80
C TYR A 518 27.75 -14.47 5.33
N LEU A 519 27.59 -14.59 6.65
CA LEU A 519 26.35 -14.30 7.36
C LEU A 519 26.41 -12.89 7.95
N VAL A 520 25.40 -12.06 7.68
CA VAL A 520 25.23 -10.74 8.29
C VAL A 520 24.17 -10.83 9.39
N ASP A 521 24.60 -10.80 10.65
CA ASP A 521 23.74 -11.05 11.81
C ASP A 521 23.99 -10.04 12.95
N LYS A 522 22.99 -9.87 13.82
CA LYS A 522 23.05 -9.10 15.08
C LYS A 522 22.94 -9.97 16.32
N GLU A 523 22.52 -11.23 16.16
CA GLU A 523 22.24 -12.21 17.21
C GLU A 523 22.84 -13.54 16.81
N ILE A 524 24.18 -13.57 16.59
CA ILE A 524 24.90 -14.74 16.07
C ILE A 524 24.68 -16.00 16.92
N ASP A 525 24.62 -15.85 18.24
CA ASP A 525 24.46 -17.00 19.16
C ASP A 525 23.18 -17.80 18.84
N ARG A 526 22.08 -17.14 18.50
CA ARG A 526 20.83 -17.80 18.12
C ARG A 526 20.96 -18.56 16.80
N THR A 527 21.68 -17.98 15.85
CA THR A 527 21.91 -18.64 14.56
C THR A 527 22.82 -19.84 14.75
N MET A 528 23.87 -19.72 15.56
CA MET A 528 24.77 -20.85 15.86
C MET A 528 24.04 -21.97 16.60
N GLU A 529 23.21 -21.66 17.60
CA GLU A 529 22.37 -22.66 18.27
C GLU A 529 21.48 -23.42 17.28
N TYR A 530 20.91 -22.69 16.29
CA TYR A 530 20.13 -23.30 15.22
C TYR A 530 20.97 -24.22 14.33
N LEU A 531 22.16 -23.78 13.88
CA LEU A 531 23.06 -24.56 13.04
C LEU A 531 23.55 -25.81 13.77
N HIS A 532 23.93 -25.69 15.03
CA HIS A 532 24.34 -26.83 15.89
C HIS A 532 23.22 -27.86 16.07
N THR A 533 21.97 -27.41 16.16
CA THR A 533 20.82 -28.31 16.37
C THR A 533 20.45 -29.08 15.10
N TYR A 534 20.53 -28.43 13.93
CA TYR A 534 19.91 -28.97 12.71
C TYR A 534 20.90 -29.43 11.64
N TYR A 535 22.16 -28.95 11.69
CA TYR A 535 23.13 -29.20 10.63
C TYR A 535 24.47 -29.72 11.13
N ASP A 536 25.23 -28.93 11.87
CA ASP A 536 26.58 -29.28 12.31
C ASP A 536 26.84 -28.77 13.74
N ALA A 537 27.00 -29.72 14.68
CA ALA A 537 27.24 -29.41 16.09
C ALA A 537 28.61 -28.76 16.35
N ASP A 538 29.56 -28.95 15.44
CA ASP A 538 30.94 -28.46 15.56
C ASP A 538 31.17 -27.15 14.77
N ALA A 539 30.11 -26.61 14.11
CA ALA A 539 30.22 -25.35 13.36
C ALA A 539 30.66 -24.19 14.26
N GLU A 540 31.57 -23.36 13.78
CA GLU A 540 32.07 -22.18 14.49
C GLU A 540 31.86 -20.90 13.67
N ALA A 541 31.52 -19.79 14.35
CA ALA A 541 31.39 -18.50 13.72
C ALA A 541 32.68 -17.66 13.91
N GLU A 542 33.36 -17.34 12.82
CA GLU A 542 34.48 -16.40 12.80
C GLU A 542 33.99 -15.02 12.38
N GLU A 543 34.17 -14.01 13.26
CA GLU A 543 33.82 -12.62 12.93
C GLU A 543 34.87 -12.03 11.98
N VAL A 544 34.45 -11.72 10.75
CA VAL A 544 35.29 -11.14 9.69
C VAL A 544 35.29 -9.61 9.78
N ALA A 545 34.16 -9.01 10.07
CA ALA A 545 33.99 -7.57 10.20
C ALA A 545 32.77 -7.21 11.04
N VAL A 546 32.73 -5.96 11.52
CA VAL A 546 31.61 -5.41 12.33
C VAL A 546 31.19 -4.05 11.82
N ASN A 547 29.89 -3.82 11.68
CA ASN A 547 29.30 -2.51 11.46
C ASN A 547 28.31 -2.18 12.60
N GLY A 548 28.77 -1.44 13.59
CA GLY A 548 28.00 -1.09 14.79
C GLY A 548 27.63 -2.33 15.62
N LYS A 549 26.37 -2.75 15.57
CA LYS A 549 25.86 -3.97 16.24
C LYS A 549 25.70 -5.15 15.28
N THR A 550 26.05 -4.99 14.04
CA THR A 550 25.87 -6.01 13.00
C THR A 550 27.23 -6.61 12.68
N GLY A 551 27.42 -7.89 12.96
CA GLY A 551 28.59 -8.64 12.59
C GLY A 551 28.47 -9.25 11.21
N ILE A 552 29.61 -9.47 10.56
CA ILE A 552 29.75 -10.28 9.35
C ILE A 552 30.58 -11.49 9.76
N TYR A 553 30.03 -12.68 9.55
CA TYR A 553 30.61 -13.93 10.04
C TYR A 553 30.84 -14.91 8.88
N GLN A 554 31.97 -15.58 8.91
CA GLN A 554 32.18 -16.83 8.20
C GLN A 554 31.81 -17.98 9.13
N ILE A 555 31.02 -18.94 8.64
CA ILE A 555 30.66 -20.13 9.40
C ILE A 555 31.54 -21.27 8.92
N LYS A 556 32.37 -21.80 9.82
CA LYS A 556 33.34 -22.89 9.55
C LYS A 556 32.83 -24.21 10.03
#